data_754cd8d9bae297d99462e6bbc8e6288b
#
_entry.id   754cd8d9bae297d99462e6bbc8e6288b
#
_cell.length_a   1.000
_cell.length_b   1.000
_cell.length_c   1.000
_cell.angle_alpha   90.00
_cell.angle_beta   90.00
_cell.angle_gamma   90.00
#
_symmetry.space_group_name_H-M   'P 1'
#
loop_
_entity.id
_entity.type
_entity.pdbx_description
1 polymer ?
#
loop_
_entity_poly.entity_id
_entity_poly.type
_entity_poly.pdbx_seq_one_letter_code
_entity_poly.pdbx_strand_id
1 'polypeptide(L)'
;DNLEIGFYIFVLSVLRKIHTSKLHKMTIEDLITQAKESNAEEDYQEAFQLYSKAIDVLPNDPDLYSARGVVLFHLDRKEDSLIDMNKAVDLEPNYSYRYSSRAYIKASLGMTEDAILDYKKCTELDPEDAISWNNMGLLEDQLGWNKKAGKAFKKADSLEKVVKDKDITLEKRSELPEPKPEIPTSKKRIIKEVFTKKETFKEFVKFVRSGFKIKNN
;
A
#
# COMPACT_ATOMS: atom_id res chain seq x y z
N ASP A 1 41.57 34.09 33.13
CA ASP A 1 40.54 34.37 32.13
C ASP A 1 40.80 33.76 30.74
N ASN A 2 42.11 33.63 30.34
CA ASN A 2 42.45 32.90 29.12
C ASN A 2 42.23 31.39 29.20
N LEU A 3 42.23 30.81 30.39
CA LEU A 3 41.95 29.39 30.66
C LEU A 3 40.44 29.04 30.50
N GLU A 4 39.55 29.94 30.89
CA GLU A 4 38.12 29.77 30.71
C GLU A 4 37.72 29.82 29.24
N ILE A 5 38.28 30.74 28.48
CA ILE A 5 38.05 30.89 27.03
C ILE A 5 38.55 29.63 26.31
N GLY A 6 39.73 29.12 26.68
CA GLY A 6 40.29 27.89 26.12
C GLY A 6 39.42 26.66 26.40
N PHE A 7 38.89 26.56 27.63
CA PHE A 7 37.97 25.49 28.01
C PHE A 7 36.61 25.58 27.25
N TYR A 8 36.07 26.82 27.09
CA TYR A 8 34.83 27.02 26.33
C TYR A 8 35.00 26.64 24.85
N ILE A 9 36.10 27.02 24.22
CA ILE A 9 36.40 26.65 22.83
C ILE A 9 36.60 25.15 22.69
N PHE A 10 37.27 24.50 23.66
CA PHE A 10 37.39 23.04 23.67
C PHE A 10 36.05 22.34 23.81
N VAL A 11 35.18 22.76 24.74
CA VAL A 11 33.84 22.21 24.93
C VAL A 11 32.99 22.39 23.68
N LEU A 12 33.04 23.60 23.06
CA LEU A 12 32.30 23.82 21.79
C LEU A 12 32.86 22.97 20.65
N SER A 13 34.17 22.74 20.58
CA SER A 13 34.78 21.87 19.57
C SER A 13 34.39 20.41 19.77
N VAL A 14 34.30 19.96 21.01
CA VAL A 14 33.87 18.61 21.38
C VAL A 14 32.37 18.44 21.11
N LEU A 15 31.55 19.41 21.51
CA LEU A 15 30.12 19.41 21.21
C LEU A 15 29.85 19.45 19.69
N ARG A 16 30.64 20.23 18.94
CA ARG A 16 30.56 20.25 17.48
C ARG A 16 30.99 18.91 16.87
N LYS A 17 32.07 18.27 17.39
CA LYS A 17 32.47 16.91 16.97
C LYS A 17 31.42 15.85 17.33
N ILE A 18 30.78 15.94 18.49
CA ILE A 18 29.71 15.04 18.92
C ILE A 18 28.46 15.27 18.02
N HIS A 19 28.14 16.52 17.72
CA HIS A 19 27.04 16.88 16.84
C HIS A 19 27.30 16.43 15.39
N THR A 20 28.53 16.57 14.89
CA THR A 20 28.93 16.10 13.55
C THR A 20 29.13 14.58 13.48
N SER A 21 29.54 13.92 14.58
CA SER A 21 29.60 12.44 14.63
C SER A 21 28.23 11.80 14.80
N LYS A 22 27.23 12.56 15.28
CA LYS A 22 25.83 12.13 15.39
C LYS A 22 25.02 12.43 14.12
N LEU A 23 25.61 13.13 13.14
CA LEU A 23 25.13 13.12 11.76
C LEU A 23 25.63 11.79 11.12
N HIS A 24 25.07 10.69 11.58
CA HIS A 24 25.05 9.48 10.78
C HIS A 24 24.39 9.91 9.47
N LYS A 25 25.16 9.93 8.39
CA LYS A 25 24.62 10.27 7.07
C LYS A 25 23.57 9.20 6.79
N MET A 26 22.30 9.57 6.94
CA MET A 26 21.17 8.67 6.79
C MET A 26 21.31 7.94 5.46
N THR A 27 21.41 6.62 5.51
CA THR A 27 21.50 5.80 4.32
C THR A 27 20.16 5.78 3.58
N ILE A 28 20.15 5.33 2.34
CA ILE A 28 18.90 5.18 1.61
C ILE A 28 17.99 4.13 2.27
N GLU A 29 18.57 3.09 2.85
CA GLU A 29 17.88 2.06 3.61
C GLU A 29 17.23 2.63 4.87
N ASP A 30 17.94 3.55 5.59
CA ASP A 30 17.39 4.24 6.75
C ASP A 30 16.19 5.12 6.35
N LEU A 31 16.30 5.87 5.23
CA LEU A 31 15.21 6.68 4.69
C LEU A 31 13.96 5.84 4.39
N ILE A 32 14.15 4.73 3.70
CA ILE A 32 13.05 3.82 3.31
C ILE A 32 12.43 3.18 4.56
N THR A 33 13.25 2.77 5.52
CA THR A 33 12.79 2.16 6.77
C THR A 33 11.96 3.14 7.58
N GLN A 34 12.47 4.37 7.81
CA GLN A 34 11.72 5.40 8.53
C GLN A 34 10.44 5.81 7.79
N ALA A 35 10.47 5.90 6.45
CA ALA A 35 9.27 6.17 5.66
C ALA A 35 8.19 5.10 5.86
N LYS A 36 8.60 3.82 5.93
CA LYS A 36 7.69 2.70 6.21
C LYS A 36 7.12 2.76 7.63
N GLU A 37 7.95 3.12 8.62
CA GLU A 37 7.55 3.29 10.01
C GLU A 37 6.56 4.45 10.15
N SER A 38 6.89 5.64 9.65
CA SER A 38 5.99 6.80 9.67
C SER A 38 4.66 6.50 8.96
N ASN A 39 4.72 5.78 7.83
CA ASN A 39 3.52 5.32 7.14
C ASN A 39 2.71 4.32 8.00
N ALA A 40 3.35 3.43 8.76
CA ALA A 40 2.68 2.49 9.65
C ALA A 40 2.05 3.17 10.88
N GLU A 41 2.65 4.26 11.34
CA GLU A 41 2.17 5.12 12.43
C GLU A 41 1.10 6.13 11.97
N GLU A 42 0.75 6.11 10.67
CA GLU A 42 -0.20 7.04 10.03
C GLU A 42 0.31 8.50 9.96
N ASP A 43 1.61 8.75 10.22
CA ASP A 43 2.24 10.02 9.91
C ASP A 43 2.56 10.11 8.41
N TYR A 44 1.49 10.33 7.64
CA TYR A 44 1.56 10.39 6.18
C TYR A 44 2.38 11.57 5.67
N GLN A 45 2.43 12.66 6.44
CA GLN A 45 3.18 13.84 6.04
C GLN A 45 4.68 13.57 6.12
N GLU A 46 5.15 12.96 7.21
CA GLU A 46 6.56 12.58 7.35
C GLU A 46 6.93 11.47 6.35
N ALA A 47 6.07 10.45 6.21
CA ALA A 47 6.27 9.38 5.22
C ALA A 47 6.42 9.94 3.79
N PHE A 48 5.59 10.93 3.39
CA PHE A 48 5.70 11.59 2.10
C PHE A 48 7.06 12.27 1.90
N GLN A 49 7.55 12.99 2.93
CA GLN A 49 8.84 13.66 2.85
C GLN A 49 9.99 12.67 2.72
N LEU A 50 9.96 11.58 3.49
CA LEU A 50 10.99 10.55 3.49
C LEU A 50 11.02 9.78 2.17
N TYR A 51 9.86 9.36 1.64
CA TYR A 51 9.79 8.73 0.31
C TYR A 51 10.24 9.70 -0.79
N SER A 52 9.94 10.99 -0.68
CA SER A 52 10.39 11.97 -1.68
C SER A 52 11.91 12.09 -1.69
N LYS A 53 12.55 12.16 -0.51
CA LYS A 53 14.02 12.13 -0.40
C LYS A 53 14.62 10.83 -0.94
N ALA A 54 13.96 9.70 -0.71
CA ALA A 54 14.39 8.41 -1.24
C ALA A 54 14.32 8.37 -2.78
N ILE A 55 13.26 8.92 -3.37
CA ILE A 55 13.10 9.04 -4.83
C ILE A 55 14.15 9.95 -5.45
N ASP A 56 14.56 11.04 -4.76
CA ASP A 56 15.65 11.90 -5.23
C ASP A 56 16.99 11.14 -5.35
N VAL A 57 17.18 10.11 -4.52
CA VAL A 57 18.37 9.24 -4.54
C VAL A 57 18.22 8.09 -5.54
N LEU A 58 17.03 7.47 -5.60
CA LEU A 58 16.69 6.33 -6.45
C LEU A 58 15.51 6.65 -7.38
N PRO A 59 15.69 7.48 -8.42
CA PRO A 59 14.59 7.99 -9.25
C PRO A 59 13.95 6.93 -10.17
N ASN A 60 14.50 5.73 -10.24
CA ASN A 60 13.99 4.64 -11.07
C ASN A 60 13.52 3.43 -10.24
N ASP A 61 13.33 3.60 -8.94
CA ASP A 61 12.77 2.55 -8.08
C ASP A 61 11.24 2.61 -8.10
N PRO A 62 10.56 1.61 -8.69
CA PRO A 62 9.11 1.61 -8.81
C PRO A 62 8.39 1.44 -7.46
N ASP A 63 9.03 0.81 -6.47
CA ASP A 63 8.44 0.59 -5.15
C ASP A 63 8.29 1.89 -4.37
N LEU A 64 9.25 2.81 -4.53
CA LEU A 64 9.19 4.12 -3.88
C LEU A 64 8.03 4.97 -4.40
N TYR A 65 7.78 4.95 -5.72
CA TYR A 65 6.62 5.64 -6.29
C TYR A 65 5.31 4.99 -5.84
N SER A 66 5.22 3.66 -5.83
CA SER A 66 4.02 2.98 -5.32
C SER A 66 3.76 3.32 -3.85
N ALA A 67 4.82 3.31 -3.02
CA ALA A 67 4.69 3.61 -1.59
C ALA A 67 4.29 5.08 -1.38
N ARG A 68 4.92 6.04 -2.09
CA ARG A 68 4.55 7.45 -1.99
C ARG A 68 3.15 7.72 -2.54
N GLY A 69 2.75 7.04 -3.61
CA GLY A 69 1.41 7.11 -4.15
C GLY A 69 0.34 6.69 -3.14
N VAL A 70 0.58 5.61 -2.37
CA VAL A 70 -0.31 5.20 -1.28
C VAL A 70 -0.38 6.28 -0.20
N VAL A 71 0.75 6.85 0.21
CA VAL A 71 0.80 7.94 1.19
C VAL A 71 0.04 9.17 0.69
N LEU A 72 0.23 9.57 -0.56
CA LEU A 72 -0.50 10.67 -1.19
C LEU A 72 -2.01 10.44 -1.20
N PHE A 73 -2.44 9.21 -1.46
CA PHE A 73 -3.86 8.85 -1.38
C PHE A 73 -4.43 9.06 0.03
N HIS A 74 -3.67 8.72 1.08
CA HIS A 74 -4.07 8.96 2.46
C HIS A 74 -4.11 10.44 2.84
N LEU A 75 -3.28 11.26 2.20
CA LEU A 75 -3.30 12.71 2.34
C LEU A 75 -4.42 13.38 1.54
N ASP A 76 -5.32 12.60 0.91
CA ASP A 76 -6.39 13.03 -0.01
C ASP A 76 -5.87 13.77 -1.26
N ARG A 77 -4.60 13.52 -1.63
CA ARG A 77 -3.93 14.03 -2.83
C ARG A 77 -4.00 12.97 -3.94
N LYS A 78 -5.22 12.67 -4.39
CA LYS A 78 -5.51 11.52 -5.27
C LYS A 78 -4.91 11.67 -6.65
N GLU A 79 -4.90 12.86 -7.22
CA GLU A 79 -4.31 13.15 -8.52
C GLU A 79 -2.78 12.96 -8.48
N ASP A 80 -2.12 13.45 -7.44
CA ASP A 80 -0.69 13.23 -7.25
C ASP A 80 -0.37 11.75 -7.04
N SER A 81 -1.21 11.04 -6.30
CA SER A 81 -1.14 9.59 -6.12
C SER A 81 -1.21 8.85 -7.46
N LEU A 82 -2.12 9.28 -8.36
CA LEU A 82 -2.24 8.68 -9.69
C LEU A 82 -0.98 8.94 -10.54
N ILE A 83 -0.36 10.11 -10.43
CA ILE A 83 0.92 10.40 -11.10
C ILE A 83 2.00 9.42 -10.65
N ASP A 84 2.15 9.21 -9.36
CA ASP A 84 3.12 8.27 -8.81
C ASP A 84 2.83 6.82 -9.22
N MET A 85 1.56 6.39 -9.21
CA MET A 85 1.19 5.06 -9.65
C MET A 85 1.41 4.84 -11.15
N ASN A 86 1.20 5.87 -11.98
CA ASN A 86 1.57 5.80 -13.39
C ASN A 86 3.07 5.57 -13.55
N LYS A 87 3.88 6.34 -12.83
CA LYS A 87 5.34 6.18 -12.87
C LYS A 87 5.79 4.80 -12.42
N ALA A 88 5.18 4.24 -11.38
CA ALA A 88 5.48 2.90 -10.90
C ALA A 88 5.15 1.81 -11.94
N VAL A 89 3.99 1.93 -12.61
CA VAL A 89 3.60 1.01 -13.69
C VAL A 89 4.54 1.14 -14.90
N ASP A 90 4.93 2.36 -15.27
CA ASP A 90 5.86 2.59 -16.39
C ASP A 90 7.24 1.96 -16.15
N LEU A 91 7.71 2.03 -14.90
CA LEU A 91 8.99 1.44 -14.49
C LEU A 91 8.95 -0.08 -14.41
N GLU A 92 7.82 -0.67 -14.00
CA GLU A 92 7.66 -2.11 -13.87
C GLU A 92 6.30 -2.59 -14.40
N PRO A 93 6.14 -2.70 -15.74
CA PRO A 93 4.85 -2.97 -16.38
C PRO A 93 4.34 -4.41 -16.25
N ASN A 94 5.14 -5.32 -15.69
CA ASN A 94 4.75 -6.73 -15.54
C ASN A 94 4.42 -7.13 -14.09
N TYR A 95 4.29 -6.15 -13.19
CA TYR A 95 3.94 -6.40 -11.79
C TYR A 95 2.46 -6.10 -11.54
N SER A 96 1.66 -7.17 -11.36
CA SER A 96 0.19 -7.11 -11.26
C SER A 96 -0.31 -6.15 -10.21
N TYR A 97 0.31 -6.15 -9.03
CA TYR A 97 -0.08 -5.31 -7.88
C TYR A 97 -0.11 -3.81 -8.19
N ARG A 98 0.76 -3.31 -9.10
CA ARG A 98 0.78 -1.88 -9.48
C ARG A 98 -0.48 -1.48 -10.23
N TYR A 99 -0.98 -2.39 -11.07
CA TYR A 99 -2.24 -2.17 -11.80
C TYR A 99 -3.43 -2.16 -10.85
N SER A 100 -3.52 -3.09 -9.89
CA SER A 100 -4.61 -3.10 -8.92
C SER A 100 -4.60 -1.86 -8.02
N SER A 101 -3.43 -1.40 -7.60
CA SER A 101 -3.28 -0.17 -6.82
C SER A 101 -3.70 1.06 -7.63
N ARG A 102 -3.26 1.17 -8.89
CA ARG A 102 -3.65 2.27 -9.77
C ARG A 102 -5.14 2.24 -10.10
N ALA A 103 -5.71 1.06 -10.34
CA ALA A 103 -7.14 0.88 -10.57
C ALA A 103 -7.97 1.40 -9.40
N TYR A 104 -7.55 1.11 -8.18
CA TYR A 104 -8.21 1.60 -6.99
C TYR A 104 -8.24 3.13 -6.90
N ILE A 105 -7.10 3.78 -7.19
CA ILE A 105 -7.01 5.24 -7.20
C ILE A 105 -7.87 5.83 -8.31
N LYS A 106 -7.82 5.27 -9.53
CA LYS A 106 -8.69 5.69 -10.65
C LYS A 106 -10.17 5.56 -10.29
N ALA A 107 -10.58 4.45 -9.68
CA ALA A 107 -11.97 4.26 -9.22
C ALA A 107 -12.37 5.34 -8.21
N SER A 108 -11.49 5.71 -7.28
CA SER A 108 -11.73 6.76 -6.30
C SER A 108 -11.84 8.17 -6.90
N LEU A 109 -11.27 8.37 -8.09
CA LEU A 109 -11.37 9.59 -8.91
C LEU A 109 -12.57 9.57 -9.86
N GLY A 110 -13.40 8.50 -9.84
CA GLY A 110 -14.53 8.34 -10.74
C GLY A 110 -14.16 7.90 -12.17
N MET A 111 -12.90 7.53 -12.41
CA MET A 111 -12.40 7.02 -13.69
C MET A 111 -12.71 5.52 -13.82
N THR A 112 -14.00 5.18 -13.81
CA THR A 112 -14.49 3.81 -13.62
C THR A 112 -14.04 2.85 -14.72
N GLU A 113 -14.16 3.24 -15.99
CA GLU A 113 -13.75 2.41 -17.12
C GLU A 113 -12.24 2.18 -17.14
N ASP A 114 -11.44 3.22 -16.86
CA ASP A 114 -10.00 3.11 -16.80
C ASP A 114 -9.52 2.23 -15.62
N ALA A 115 -10.26 2.27 -14.51
CA ALA A 115 -10.02 1.38 -13.37
C ALA A 115 -10.30 -0.09 -13.73
N ILE A 116 -11.39 -0.36 -14.47
CA ILE A 116 -11.70 -1.71 -14.99
C ILE A 116 -10.59 -2.23 -15.91
N LEU A 117 -10.04 -1.37 -16.77
CA LEU A 117 -8.92 -1.75 -17.65
C LEU A 117 -7.67 -2.14 -16.85
N ASP A 118 -7.35 -1.40 -15.80
CA ASP A 118 -6.22 -1.71 -14.93
C ASP A 118 -6.47 -3.00 -14.11
N TYR A 119 -7.66 -3.20 -13.53
CA TYR A 119 -7.99 -4.47 -12.87
C TYR A 119 -7.95 -5.64 -13.83
N LYS A 120 -8.42 -5.47 -15.07
CA LYS A 120 -8.30 -6.49 -16.10
C LYS A 120 -6.82 -6.82 -16.37
N LYS A 121 -5.96 -5.81 -16.51
CA LYS A 121 -4.52 -6.04 -16.69
C LYS A 121 -3.90 -6.74 -15.49
N CYS A 122 -4.30 -6.37 -14.27
CA CYS A 122 -3.89 -7.07 -13.06
C CYS A 122 -4.26 -8.55 -13.11
N THR A 123 -5.52 -8.89 -13.44
CA THR A 123 -5.99 -10.28 -13.53
C THR A 123 -5.43 -11.07 -14.71
N GLU A 124 -4.92 -10.41 -15.75
CA GLU A 124 -4.15 -11.04 -16.82
C GLU A 124 -2.74 -11.44 -16.36
N LEU A 125 -2.10 -10.59 -15.54
CA LEU A 125 -0.77 -10.84 -14.98
C LEU A 125 -0.81 -11.81 -13.78
N ASP A 126 -1.84 -11.70 -12.96
CA ASP A 126 -2.11 -12.57 -11.82
C ASP A 126 -3.58 -13.03 -11.83
N PRO A 127 -3.87 -14.16 -12.48
CA PRO A 127 -5.24 -14.70 -12.54
C PRO A 127 -5.79 -15.21 -11.22
N GLU A 128 -4.95 -15.31 -10.18
CA GLU A 128 -5.33 -15.78 -8.83
C GLU A 128 -5.65 -14.63 -7.88
N ASP A 129 -5.49 -13.37 -8.28
CA ASP A 129 -5.89 -12.21 -7.47
C ASP A 129 -7.41 -12.07 -7.38
N ALA A 130 -8.01 -12.74 -6.39
CA ALA A 130 -9.43 -12.70 -6.12
C ALA A 130 -9.95 -11.29 -5.82
N ILE A 131 -9.12 -10.43 -5.23
CA ILE A 131 -9.49 -9.06 -4.87
C ILE A 131 -9.69 -8.22 -6.14
N SER A 132 -8.76 -8.31 -7.09
CA SER A 132 -8.87 -7.60 -8.36
C SER A 132 -10.07 -8.09 -9.19
N TRP A 133 -10.34 -9.41 -9.21
CA TRP A 133 -11.56 -9.95 -9.83
C TRP A 133 -12.82 -9.37 -9.19
N ASN A 134 -12.89 -9.34 -7.86
CA ASN A 134 -14.03 -8.79 -7.14
C ASN A 134 -14.22 -7.31 -7.43
N ASN A 135 -13.16 -6.51 -7.31
CA ASN A 135 -13.20 -5.06 -7.50
C ASN A 135 -13.58 -4.69 -8.94
N MET A 136 -13.05 -5.43 -9.93
CA MET A 136 -13.48 -5.28 -11.32
C MET A 136 -14.98 -5.56 -11.47
N GLY A 137 -15.48 -6.65 -10.89
CA GLY A 137 -16.89 -6.97 -10.91
C GLY A 137 -17.78 -5.91 -10.28
N LEU A 138 -17.33 -5.26 -9.21
CA LEU A 138 -18.05 -4.16 -8.57
C LEU A 138 -18.20 -2.94 -9.49
N LEU A 139 -17.13 -2.56 -10.16
CA LEU A 139 -17.15 -1.43 -11.10
C LEU A 139 -17.98 -1.77 -12.36
N GLU A 140 -17.89 -3.01 -12.86
CA GLU A 140 -18.73 -3.48 -13.97
C GLU A 140 -20.22 -3.48 -13.61
N ASP A 141 -20.58 -3.89 -12.38
CA ASP A 141 -21.96 -3.84 -11.88
C ASP A 141 -22.47 -2.39 -11.75
N GLN A 142 -21.63 -1.49 -11.28
CA GLN A 142 -21.92 -0.05 -11.21
C GLN A 142 -22.26 0.54 -12.57
N LEU A 143 -21.59 0.07 -13.63
CA LEU A 143 -21.86 0.49 -15.02
C LEU A 143 -23.04 -0.28 -15.66
N GLY A 144 -23.70 -1.18 -14.93
CA GLY A 144 -24.79 -2.01 -15.46
C GLY A 144 -24.33 -3.17 -16.35
N TRP A 145 -23.03 -3.50 -16.35
CA TRP A 145 -22.47 -4.61 -17.13
C TRP A 145 -22.63 -5.96 -16.42
N ASN A 146 -23.87 -6.27 -16.04
CA ASN A 146 -24.23 -7.38 -15.16
C ASN A 146 -23.67 -8.75 -15.58
N LYS A 147 -23.56 -9.03 -16.90
CA LYS A 147 -23.00 -10.30 -17.38
C LYS A 147 -21.50 -10.40 -17.12
N LYS A 148 -20.75 -9.28 -17.26
CA LYS A 148 -19.33 -9.23 -17.00
C LYS A 148 -19.09 -9.31 -15.49
N ALA A 149 -19.76 -8.46 -14.73
CA ALA A 149 -19.71 -8.46 -13.27
C ALA A 149 -19.97 -9.85 -12.68
N GLY A 150 -20.99 -10.55 -13.18
CA GLY A 150 -21.31 -11.91 -12.72
C GLY A 150 -20.20 -12.94 -13.03
N LYS A 151 -19.44 -12.76 -14.12
CA LYS A 151 -18.26 -13.63 -14.40
C LYS A 151 -17.12 -13.31 -13.47
N ALA A 152 -16.83 -12.01 -13.25
CA ALA A 152 -15.77 -11.57 -12.36
C ALA A 152 -16.00 -12.03 -10.92
N PHE A 153 -17.23 -11.88 -10.39
CA PHE A 153 -17.59 -12.38 -9.07
C PHE A 153 -17.48 -13.91 -8.94
N LYS A 154 -17.94 -14.65 -9.94
CA LYS A 154 -17.79 -16.13 -9.92
C LYS A 154 -16.32 -16.55 -9.86
N LYS A 155 -15.46 -15.84 -10.57
CA LYS A 155 -14.01 -16.11 -10.53
C LYS A 155 -13.44 -15.80 -9.16
N ALA A 156 -13.74 -14.63 -8.58
CA ALA A 156 -13.33 -14.26 -7.22
C ALA A 156 -13.80 -15.30 -6.18
N ASP A 157 -15.10 -15.68 -6.20
CA ASP A 157 -15.66 -16.67 -5.30
C ASP A 157 -14.95 -18.03 -5.41
N SER A 158 -14.59 -18.45 -6.64
CA SER A 158 -13.90 -19.72 -6.86
C SER A 158 -12.48 -19.72 -6.27
N LEU A 159 -11.77 -18.57 -6.37
CA LEU A 159 -10.43 -18.42 -5.83
C LEU A 159 -10.45 -18.38 -4.29
N GLU A 160 -11.41 -17.65 -3.69
CA GLU A 160 -11.56 -17.64 -2.23
C GLU A 160 -11.84 -19.04 -1.65
N LYS A 161 -12.62 -19.86 -2.35
CA LYS A 161 -12.86 -21.25 -1.92
C LYS A 161 -11.57 -22.07 -1.92
N VAL A 162 -10.76 -21.94 -2.96
CA VAL A 162 -9.47 -22.66 -3.05
C VAL A 162 -8.52 -22.25 -1.91
N VAL A 163 -8.49 -20.97 -1.55
CA VAL A 163 -7.69 -20.49 -0.42
C VAL A 163 -8.22 -21.09 0.90
N LYS A 164 -9.53 -21.02 1.14
CA LYS A 164 -10.14 -21.61 2.34
C LYS A 164 -9.91 -23.13 2.43
N ASP A 165 -10.03 -23.84 1.32
CA ASP A 165 -9.78 -25.29 1.30
C ASP A 165 -8.29 -25.63 1.57
N LYS A 166 -7.36 -24.79 1.09
CA LYS A 166 -5.92 -24.92 1.40
C LYS A 166 -5.62 -24.59 2.86
N ASP A 167 -6.25 -23.54 3.42
CA ASP A 167 -6.09 -23.17 4.82
C ASP A 167 -6.63 -24.26 5.76
N ILE A 168 -7.79 -24.83 5.46
CA ILE A 168 -8.35 -25.99 6.19
C ILE A 168 -7.39 -27.21 6.16
N THR A 169 -6.69 -27.40 5.04
CA THR A 169 -5.70 -28.46 4.91
C THR A 169 -4.39 -28.14 5.65
N LEU A 170 -4.04 -26.87 5.81
CA LEU A 170 -2.90 -26.42 6.58
C LEU A 170 -3.17 -26.40 8.09
N GLU A 171 -4.38 -26.02 8.51
CA GLU A 171 -4.83 -26.09 9.91
C GLU A 171 -4.77 -27.51 10.47
N LYS A 172 -5.08 -28.53 9.65
CA LYS A 172 -4.86 -29.94 10.04
C LYS A 172 -3.39 -30.30 10.24
N ARG A 173 -2.45 -29.44 9.87
CA ARG A 173 -1.01 -29.66 9.98
C ARG A 173 -0.31 -28.84 11.06
N SER A 174 -0.91 -27.81 11.60
CA SER A 174 -0.30 -26.97 12.65
C SER A 174 -1.37 -26.45 13.59
N GLU A 175 -1.27 -26.82 14.87
CA GLU A 175 -2.03 -26.22 15.97
C GLU A 175 -1.51 -24.77 16.20
N LEU A 176 -1.92 -23.82 15.37
CA LEU A 176 -1.64 -22.41 15.58
C LEU A 176 -2.97 -21.64 15.71
N PRO A 177 -3.10 -20.72 16.69
CA PRO A 177 -4.34 -20.02 16.97
C PRO A 177 -4.71 -19.06 15.83
N GLU A 178 -6.00 -19.03 15.52
CA GLU A 178 -6.60 -18.29 14.40
C GLU A 178 -6.42 -16.78 14.47
N PRO A 179 -6.17 -16.11 13.32
CA PRO A 179 -6.50 -14.72 13.15
C PRO A 179 -7.90 -14.61 12.51
N LYS A 180 -8.88 -14.11 13.29
CA LYS A 180 -10.17 -13.71 12.71
C LYS A 180 -10.08 -12.31 12.11
N PRO A 181 -10.45 -12.13 10.84
CA PRO A 181 -11.51 -11.20 10.52
C PRO A 181 -12.65 -11.92 9.80
N GLU A 182 -13.84 -11.82 10.33
CA GLU A 182 -15.07 -12.22 9.64
C GLU A 182 -15.25 -11.35 8.40
N ILE A 183 -15.03 -11.94 7.22
CA ILE A 183 -15.36 -11.27 5.96
C ILE A 183 -16.87 -11.40 5.76
N PRO A 184 -17.62 -10.30 5.69
CA PRO A 184 -19.07 -10.35 5.52
C PRO A 184 -19.44 -10.99 4.16
N THR A 185 -20.25 -12.04 4.19
CA THR A 185 -20.59 -12.91 3.05
C THR A 185 -21.58 -12.32 2.03
N SER A 186 -21.96 -11.04 2.14
CA SER A 186 -22.86 -10.37 1.20
C SER A 186 -22.12 -9.28 0.43
N LYS A 187 -21.95 -9.49 -0.89
CA LYS A 187 -21.25 -8.58 -1.81
C LYS A 187 -21.69 -7.11 -1.70
N LYS A 188 -23.00 -6.84 -1.66
CA LYS A 188 -23.56 -5.49 -1.48
C LYS A 188 -23.22 -4.85 -0.13
N ARG A 189 -23.05 -5.67 0.92
CA ARG A 189 -22.74 -5.21 2.26
C ARG A 189 -21.26 -4.83 2.38
N ILE A 190 -20.37 -5.61 1.78
CA ILE A 190 -18.93 -5.33 1.72
C ILE A 190 -18.67 -3.98 1.01
N ILE A 191 -19.30 -3.77 -0.16
CA ILE A 191 -19.16 -2.51 -0.92
C ILE A 191 -19.59 -1.32 -0.07
N LYS A 192 -20.82 -1.40 0.49
CA LYS A 192 -21.37 -0.31 1.30
C LYS A 192 -20.54 -0.05 2.55
N GLU A 193 -19.96 -1.08 3.17
CA GLU A 193 -19.13 -0.94 4.36
C GLU A 193 -17.72 -0.43 4.05
N VAL A 194 -17.06 -0.92 3.01
CA VAL A 194 -15.72 -0.44 2.59
C VAL A 194 -15.76 1.02 2.13
N PHE A 195 -16.78 1.41 1.36
CA PHE A 195 -16.84 2.77 0.80
C PHE A 195 -17.66 3.76 1.63
N THR A 196 -18.49 3.32 2.60
CA THR A 196 -19.30 4.22 3.43
C THR A 196 -18.84 4.34 4.88
N LYS A 197 -18.07 3.41 5.40
CA LYS A 197 -17.55 3.47 6.77
C LYS A 197 -16.05 3.71 6.76
N LYS A 198 -15.66 4.87 7.29
CA LYS A 198 -14.27 5.31 7.45
C LYS A 198 -13.36 4.26 8.11
N GLU A 199 -13.90 3.48 9.05
CA GLU A 199 -13.18 2.41 9.77
C GLU A 199 -12.90 1.18 8.88
N THR A 200 -13.87 0.72 8.10
CA THR A 200 -13.71 -0.45 7.21
C THR A 200 -12.76 -0.13 6.06
N PHE A 201 -12.78 1.13 5.59
CA PHE A 201 -11.84 1.64 4.62
C PHE A 201 -10.41 1.67 5.20
N LYS A 202 -10.24 2.13 6.44
CA LYS A 202 -8.95 2.07 7.14
C LYS A 202 -8.40 0.65 7.26
N GLU A 203 -9.26 -0.32 7.57
CA GLU A 203 -8.86 -1.73 7.65
C GLU A 203 -8.46 -2.31 6.30
N PHE A 204 -9.20 -1.99 5.24
CA PHE A 204 -8.85 -2.38 3.87
C PHE A 204 -7.50 -1.80 3.46
N VAL A 205 -7.28 -0.53 3.70
CA VAL A 205 -5.99 0.11 3.43
C VAL A 205 -4.88 -0.48 4.30
N LYS A 206 -5.16 -0.81 5.56
CA LYS A 206 -4.22 -1.47 6.46
C LYS A 206 -3.84 -2.87 5.96
N PHE A 207 -4.79 -3.59 5.38
CA PHE A 207 -4.58 -4.88 4.73
C PHE A 207 -3.71 -4.75 3.47
N VAL A 208 -4.01 -3.79 2.60
CA VAL A 208 -3.18 -3.47 1.43
C VAL A 208 -1.77 -3.04 1.85
N ARG A 209 -1.63 -2.25 2.93
CA ARG A 209 -0.35 -1.81 3.51
C ARG A 209 0.54 -2.94 4.01
N SER A 210 -0.06 -3.98 4.57
CA SER A 210 0.71 -5.10 5.11
C SER A 210 1.41 -5.93 4.04
N GLY A 211 1.22 -5.60 2.75
CA GLY A 211 1.74 -6.37 1.63
C GLY A 211 1.31 -7.82 1.73
N PHE A 212 0.05 -8.06 2.13
CA PHE A 212 -0.51 -9.39 2.44
C PHE A 212 0.22 -10.15 3.56
N LYS A 213 1.14 -9.52 4.29
CA LYS A 213 1.71 -10.12 5.49
C LYS A 213 0.70 -10.02 6.63
N ILE A 214 -0.03 -11.09 6.86
CA ILE A 214 -0.77 -11.31 8.10
C ILE A 214 0.28 -11.23 9.23
N LYS A 215 0.21 -10.19 10.07
CA LYS A 215 0.98 -10.21 11.31
C LYS A 215 0.40 -11.32 12.17
N ASN A 216 1.15 -12.42 12.29
CA ASN A 216 0.90 -13.38 13.35
C ASN A 216 1.22 -12.66 14.68
N ASN A 217 0.20 -12.36 15.42
CA ASN A 217 0.32 -12.10 16.86
C ASN A 217 0.18 -13.41 17.60
#